data_8e78d6d812c0e48e19eecfdc980de4ef
#
_entry.id   8e78d6d812c0e48e19eecfdc980de4ef
#
_cell.length_a   1.000
_cell.length_b   1.000
_cell.length_c   1.000
_cell.angle_alpha   90.00
_cell.angle_beta   90.00
_cell.angle_gamma   90.00
#
_symmetry.space_group_name_H-M   'P 1'
#
loop_
_entity.id
_entity.type
_entity.pdbx_description
1 polymer ?
#
loop_
_entity_poly.entity_id
_entity_poly.type
_entity_poly.pdbx_seq_one_letter_code
_entity_poly.pdbx_strand_id
1 'polypeptide(L)'
;VLNADRYYVVLDYFILIPLLFFRKLKILFIIGFSVVFMADMLYWIRQFYPYNNLIDFYELIKFIPYGPKIYWFFACLIFIWFVFTAYLAGRFYSKFSGNIRFCIFGIIVILFFKVFVFDYRGVNMSNHLKTEGLWGTMYETYNNLKYNTALLVYSAEGADFHESTLKSSFLPHLSNMSSNKIIFVLNESWGLSPEYHDVVISDLLSISDKLEFIEQGTTKTVHSTILGEIRELCNLESTSVNFSAGKVEKLNHCAPNILKNKGYQTYSFHAADSRMYARNQWYPYMGLSHITFYTELVNKERCFSFPGGCDENVLNEISQTLKKNERQFIYWLTLNSHHPYSKKDIQNYTIDCDNQKFEGRQEYCRNLNLQKQFFKRLVDQITLPQYSGAEIFIVGDHPPPLLFDKKKDSFNDHVVPYIYFKVK
;
A
#
# COMPACT_ATOMS: atom_id res chain seq x y z
N VAL A 1 15.33 -8.68 9.94
CA VAL A 1 15.85 -7.42 9.39
C VAL A 1 15.16 -7.21 8.06
N LEU A 2 14.73 -5.99 7.78
CA LEU A 2 14.00 -5.61 6.56
C LEU A 2 14.74 -6.09 5.32
N ASN A 3 14.04 -6.83 4.47
CA ASN A 3 14.56 -7.44 3.25
C ASN A 3 14.52 -6.42 2.10
N ALA A 4 15.18 -5.26 2.30
CA ALA A 4 15.34 -4.24 1.28
C ALA A 4 16.77 -4.30 0.75
N ASP A 5 16.89 -4.24 -0.56
CA ASP A 5 18.20 -4.15 -1.20
C ASP A 5 18.80 -2.78 -0.91
N ARG A 6 19.88 -2.78 -0.16
CA ARG A 6 20.67 -1.58 0.09
C ARG A 6 22.07 -1.76 -0.46
N TYR A 7 22.54 -0.76 -1.19
CA TYR A 7 23.91 -0.74 -1.67
C TYR A 7 24.89 -0.67 -0.49
N TYR A 8 25.94 -1.47 -0.53
CA TYR A 8 27.02 -1.45 0.48
C TYR A 8 27.75 -0.11 0.51
N VAL A 9 27.78 0.60 -0.63
CA VAL A 9 28.43 1.91 -0.77
C VAL A 9 27.50 2.85 -1.51
N VAL A 10 27.02 3.89 -0.83
CA VAL A 10 26.23 4.98 -1.43
C VAL A 10 27.20 6.05 -1.90
N LEU A 11 27.42 6.12 -3.21
CA LEU A 11 28.39 7.03 -3.81
C LEU A 11 27.99 8.51 -3.70
N ASP A 12 26.72 8.82 -3.48
CA ASP A 12 26.21 10.18 -3.35
C ASP A 12 26.90 11.00 -2.24
N TYR A 13 27.34 10.31 -1.17
CA TYR A 13 28.09 10.98 -0.09
C TYR A 13 29.46 11.49 -0.55
N PHE A 14 30.04 10.93 -1.60
CA PHE A 14 31.33 11.37 -2.14
C PHE A 14 31.27 12.73 -2.83
N ILE A 15 30.09 13.19 -3.27
CA ILE A 15 29.88 14.55 -3.79
C ILE A 15 30.32 15.62 -2.77
N LEU A 16 30.30 15.28 -1.49
CA LEU A 16 30.64 16.20 -0.42
C LEU A 16 32.15 16.37 -0.23
N ILE A 17 33.00 15.50 -0.81
CA ILE A 17 34.46 15.53 -0.66
C ILE A 17 35.07 16.87 -1.11
N PRO A 18 34.67 17.49 -2.23
CA PRO A 18 35.17 18.81 -2.61
C PRO A 18 35.00 19.89 -1.53
N LEU A 19 33.95 19.80 -0.72
CA LEU A 19 33.73 20.74 0.38
C LEU A 19 34.79 20.63 1.48
N LEU A 20 35.48 19.49 1.60
CA LEU A 20 36.56 19.28 2.57
C LEU A 20 37.85 20.08 2.26
N PHE A 21 38.02 20.57 1.04
CA PHE A 21 39.12 21.47 0.71
C PHE A 21 39.08 22.79 1.49
N PHE A 22 37.90 23.22 1.91
CA PHE A 22 37.65 24.53 2.49
C PHE A 22 37.28 24.41 3.97
N ARG A 23 38.10 24.96 4.88
CA ARG A 23 37.85 24.87 6.35
C ARG A 23 36.60 25.61 6.85
N LYS A 24 36.06 26.54 6.05
CA LYS A 24 34.92 27.38 6.44
C LYS A 24 33.54 26.84 6.01
N LEU A 25 33.47 25.75 5.24
CA LEU A 25 32.25 25.24 4.65
C LEU A 25 31.58 24.16 5.48
N LYS A 26 31.81 24.10 6.80
CA LYS A 26 31.24 23.07 7.69
C LYS A 26 29.71 23.00 7.63
N ILE A 27 29.05 24.16 7.65
CA ILE A 27 27.57 24.20 7.63
C ILE A 27 27.08 23.68 6.28
N LEU A 28 27.69 24.08 5.17
CA LEU A 28 27.33 23.61 3.83
C LEU A 28 27.55 22.10 3.68
N PHE A 29 28.63 21.58 4.26
CA PHE A 29 28.90 20.13 4.31
C PHE A 29 27.79 19.38 5.07
N ILE A 30 27.38 19.88 6.26
CA ILE A 30 26.32 19.26 7.05
C ILE A 30 24.97 19.33 6.31
N ILE A 31 24.66 20.46 5.68
CA ILE A 31 23.43 20.61 4.87
C ILE A 31 23.48 19.60 3.70
N GLY A 32 24.56 19.55 2.95
CA GLY A 32 24.73 18.61 1.84
C GLY A 32 24.62 17.16 2.30
N PHE A 33 25.25 16.82 3.43
CA PHE A 33 25.11 15.50 4.05
C PHE A 33 23.66 15.18 4.40
N SER A 34 22.92 16.15 4.99
CA SER A 34 21.52 15.97 5.34
C SER A 34 20.65 15.72 4.11
N VAL A 35 20.89 16.46 3.02
CA VAL A 35 20.17 16.27 1.74
C VAL A 35 20.43 14.88 1.16
N VAL A 36 21.71 14.47 1.10
CA VAL A 36 22.08 13.14 0.59
C VAL A 36 21.49 12.03 1.48
N PHE A 37 21.55 12.21 2.79
CA PHE A 37 20.95 11.24 3.74
C PHE A 37 19.43 11.11 3.54
N MET A 38 18.73 12.23 3.38
CA MET A 38 17.29 12.20 3.12
C MET A 38 16.97 11.53 1.79
N ALA A 39 17.74 11.80 0.74
CA ALA A 39 17.58 11.14 -0.55
C ALA A 39 17.83 9.62 -0.46
N ASP A 40 18.87 9.19 0.26
CA ASP A 40 19.18 7.78 0.53
C ASP A 40 18.04 7.09 1.29
N MET A 41 17.48 7.74 2.31
CA MET A 41 16.35 7.22 3.07
C MET A 41 15.06 7.13 2.23
N LEU A 42 14.77 8.14 1.42
CA LEU A 42 13.63 8.15 0.51
C LEU A 42 13.73 7.04 -0.53
N TYR A 43 14.91 6.83 -1.11
CA TYR A 43 15.17 5.73 -2.03
C TYR A 43 14.93 4.35 -1.37
N TRP A 44 15.38 4.20 -0.12
CA TRP A 44 15.16 2.97 0.63
C TRP A 44 13.67 2.73 0.95
N ILE A 45 12.93 3.76 1.37
CA ILE A 45 11.50 3.68 1.67
C ILE A 45 10.69 3.36 0.40
N ARG A 46 11.09 3.88 -0.77
CA ARG A 46 10.45 3.61 -2.07
C ARG A 46 10.37 2.12 -2.41
N GLN A 47 11.26 1.29 -1.89
CA GLN A 47 11.23 -0.15 -2.13
C GLN A 47 10.05 -0.84 -1.42
N PHE A 48 9.55 -0.25 -0.34
CA PHE A 48 8.39 -0.75 0.40
C PHE A 48 7.08 -0.11 -0.04
N TYR A 49 7.16 1.12 -0.52
CA TYR A 49 6.03 1.91 -0.95
C TYR A 49 6.35 2.48 -2.34
N PRO A 50 5.85 1.86 -3.41
CA PRO A 50 6.16 2.26 -4.79
C PRO A 50 5.45 3.56 -5.18
N TYR A 51 5.73 4.63 -4.47
CA TYR A 51 5.25 5.96 -4.80
C TYR A 51 6.21 6.66 -5.75
N ASN A 52 5.66 7.39 -6.71
CA ASN A 52 6.42 7.92 -7.81
C ASN A 52 7.00 9.31 -7.57
N ASN A 53 6.58 10.02 -6.50
CA ASN A 53 7.03 11.39 -6.25
C ASN A 53 7.18 11.76 -4.77
N LEU A 54 7.93 12.85 -4.49
CA LEU A 54 8.21 13.33 -3.13
C LEU A 54 6.96 13.85 -2.40
N ILE A 55 5.92 14.22 -3.13
CA ILE A 55 4.68 14.75 -2.53
C ILE A 55 3.83 13.62 -2.01
N ASP A 56 3.76 12.50 -2.72
CA ASP A 56 3.11 11.30 -2.21
C ASP A 56 3.76 10.85 -0.89
N PHE A 57 5.10 10.97 -0.79
CA PHE A 57 5.80 10.70 0.47
C PHE A 57 5.41 11.69 1.59
N TYR A 58 5.27 12.98 1.27
CA TYR A 58 4.80 13.97 2.24
C TYR A 58 3.36 13.69 2.67
N GLU A 59 2.48 13.31 1.75
CA GLU A 59 1.12 12.88 2.08
C GLU A 59 1.12 11.64 3.00
N LEU A 60 2.01 10.67 2.75
CA LEU A 60 2.16 9.50 3.64
C LEU A 60 2.57 9.88 5.07
N ILE A 61 3.48 10.84 5.23
CA ILE A 61 3.90 11.30 6.56
C ILE A 61 2.70 11.82 7.36
N LYS A 62 1.75 12.49 6.73
CA LYS A 62 0.51 12.95 7.38
C LYS A 62 -0.32 11.81 7.96
N PHE A 63 -0.19 10.60 7.43
CA PHE A 63 -0.95 9.44 7.88
C PHE A 63 -0.25 8.61 8.98
N ILE A 64 1.04 8.87 9.26
CA ILE A 64 1.77 8.21 10.37
C ILE A 64 0.98 8.26 11.69
N PRO A 65 0.32 9.40 12.09
CA PRO A 65 -0.46 9.46 13.32
C PRO A 65 -1.64 8.49 13.38
N TYR A 66 -2.17 8.08 12.24
CA TYR A 66 -3.34 7.21 12.13
C TYR A 66 -2.94 5.74 11.93
N GLY A 67 -1.67 5.48 11.64
CA GLY A 67 -1.10 4.15 11.42
C GLY A 67 -0.71 3.42 12.72
N PRO A 68 -0.25 2.17 12.61
CA PRO A 68 0.27 1.41 13.73
C PRO A 68 1.38 2.15 14.51
N LYS A 69 1.38 2.02 15.85
CA LYS A 69 2.39 2.66 16.71
C LYS A 69 3.84 2.27 16.35
N ILE A 70 4.04 1.14 15.71
CA ILE A 70 5.34 0.70 15.21
C ILE A 70 5.93 1.68 14.19
N TYR A 71 5.11 2.40 13.42
CA TYR A 71 5.58 3.41 12.45
C TYR A 71 6.19 4.62 13.15
N TRP A 72 5.62 5.04 14.27
CA TRP A 72 6.20 6.07 15.13
C TRP A 72 7.56 5.66 15.69
N PHE A 73 7.67 4.42 16.13
CA PHE A 73 8.94 3.89 16.61
C PHE A 73 10.02 3.93 15.54
N PHE A 74 9.72 3.47 14.32
CA PHE A 74 10.66 3.54 13.20
C PHE A 74 10.98 4.99 12.80
N ALA A 75 10.00 5.89 12.77
CA ALA A 75 10.24 7.30 12.48
C ALA A 75 11.18 7.94 13.51
N CYS A 76 10.99 7.65 14.81
CA CYS A 76 11.90 8.11 15.87
C CYS A 76 13.31 7.52 15.70
N LEU A 77 13.45 6.24 15.37
CA LEU A 77 14.75 5.61 15.15
C LEU A 77 15.49 6.25 13.96
N ILE A 78 14.79 6.49 12.85
CA ILE A 78 15.34 7.17 11.67
C ILE A 78 15.79 8.58 12.04
N PHE A 79 14.98 9.32 12.80
CA PHE A 79 15.34 10.66 13.26
C PHE A 79 16.56 10.67 14.18
N ILE A 80 16.62 9.77 15.15
CA ILE A 80 17.79 9.62 16.05
C ILE A 80 19.04 9.29 15.23
N TRP A 81 18.93 8.36 14.29
CA TRP A 81 20.02 7.99 13.41
C TRP A 81 20.46 9.15 12.53
N PHE A 82 19.55 9.92 11.99
CA PHE A 82 19.85 11.15 11.25
C PHE A 82 20.66 12.15 12.07
N VAL A 83 20.19 12.47 13.28
CA VAL A 83 20.87 13.40 14.18
C VAL A 83 22.28 12.89 14.53
N PHE A 84 22.41 11.60 14.84
CA PHE A 84 23.68 10.97 15.17
C PHE A 84 24.66 10.99 13.98
N THR A 85 24.22 10.64 12.79
CA THR A 85 25.06 10.64 11.60
C THR A 85 25.43 12.06 11.15
N ALA A 86 24.54 13.05 11.27
CA ALA A 86 24.83 14.44 11.02
C ALA A 86 25.90 15.00 12.01
N TYR A 87 25.81 14.60 13.28
CA TYR A 87 26.83 14.92 14.28
C TYR A 87 28.19 14.31 13.91
N LEU A 88 28.23 13.03 13.53
CA LEU A 88 29.45 12.35 13.09
C LEU A 88 30.03 13.00 11.83
N ALA A 89 29.20 13.37 10.86
CA ALA A 89 29.60 14.09 9.65
C ALA A 89 30.25 15.44 9.99
N GLY A 90 29.69 16.18 10.95
CA GLY A 90 30.28 17.42 11.45
C GLY A 90 31.63 17.23 12.17
N ARG A 91 31.77 16.13 12.91
CA ARG A 91 33.04 15.72 13.54
C ARG A 91 34.11 15.32 12.49
N PHE A 92 33.69 14.51 11.51
CA PHE A 92 34.48 14.10 10.37
C PHE A 92 35.02 15.32 9.60
N TYR A 93 34.14 16.25 9.24
CA TYR A 93 34.51 17.48 8.57
C TYR A 93 35.58 18.28 9.38
N SER A 94 35.35 18.46 10.68
CA SER A 94 36.25 19.20 11.56
C SER A 94 37.67 18.56 11.63
N LYS A 95 37.76 17.23 11.47
CA LYS A 95 39.00 16.47 11.49
C LYS A 95 39.74 16.50 10.16
N PHE A 96 39.07 16.45 9.04
CA PHE A 96 39.64 16.21 7.71
C PHE A 96 39.62 17.44 6.79
N SER A 97 38.85 18.49 7.11
CA SER A 97 38.79 19.71 6.28
C SER A 97 40.14 20.40 6.20
N GLY A 98 40.54 20.77 4.98
CA GLY A 98 41.85 21.37 4.68
C GLY A 98 42.98 20.36 4.61
N ASN A 99 42.77 19.08 4.77
CA ASN A 99 43.75 18.04 4.56
C ASN A 99 43.75 17.63 3.07
N ILE A 100 44.64 18.28 2.30
CA ILE A 100 44.69 18.10 0.84
C ILE A 100 44.97 16.66 0.41
N ARG A 101 45.80 15.93 1.19
CA ARG A 101 46.10 14.52 0.88
C ARG A 101 44.86 13.64 1.00
N PHE A 102 44.06 13.86 2.03
CA PHE A 102 42.80 13.15 2.23
C PHE A 102 41.78 13.47 1.13
N CYS A 103 41.67 14.74 0.74
CA CYS A 103 40.77 15.16 -0.33
C CYS A 103 41.15 14.56 -1.68
N ILE A 104 42.45 14.57 -2.02
CA ILE A 104 42.99 13.95 -3.25
C ILE A 104 42.74 12.44 -3.24
N PHE A 105 43.02 11.76 -2.11
CA PHE A 105 42.71 10.34 -1.96
C PHE A 105 41.21 10.04 -2.21
N GLY A 106 40.31 10.84 -1.63
CA GLY A 106 38.89 10.70 -1.85
C GLY A 106 38.47 10.86 -3.33
N ILE A 107 39.06 11.83 -4.04
CA ILE A 107 38.83 12.01 -5.48
C ILE A 107 39.37 10.81 -6.28
N ILE A 108 40.57 10.31 -5.96
CA ILE A 108 41.13 9.12 -6.62
C ILE A 108 40.19 7.91 -6.41
N VAL A 109 39.68 7.73 -5.21
CA VAL A 109 38.69 6.66 -4.92
C VAL A 109 37.42 6.80 -5.77
N ILE A 110 36.88 8.02 -5.93
CA ILE A 110 35.70 8.28 -6.80
C ILE A 110 36.04 7.92 -8.26
N LEU A 111 37.17 8.40 -8.77
CA LEU A 111 37.59 8.14 -10.15
C LEU A 111 37.89 6.65 -10.38
N PHE A 112 38.50 5.97 -9.41
CA PHE A 112 38.68 4.53 -9.47
C PHE A 112 37.36 3.77 -9.54
N PHE A 113 36.43 4.08 -8.67
CA PHE A 113 35.09 3.48 -8.72
C PHE A 113 34.38 3.79 -10.05
N LYS A 114 34.48 5.04 -10.55
CA LYS A 114 33.93 5.40 -11.85
C LYS A 114 34.53 4.53 -12.97
N VAL A 115 35.85 4.49 -13.10
CA VAL A 115 36.50 3.82 -14.21
C VAL A 115 36.43 2.29 -14.10
N PHE A 116 36.73 1.72 -12.91
CA PHE A 116 36.82 0.27 -12.77
C PHE A 116 35.46 -0.43 -12.51
N VAL A 117 34.53 0.22 -11.86
CA VAL A 117 33.26 -0.40 -11.54
C VAL A 117 32.21 -0.11 -12.62
N PHE A 118 32.26 1.08 -13.22
CA PHE A 118 31.24 1.52 -14.16
C PHE A 118 31.62 1.26 -15.64
N ASP A 119 32.86 1.55 -16.04
CA ASP A 119 33.22 1.48 -17.48
C ASP A 119 33.80 0.12 -17.87
N TYR A 120 34.51 -0.58 -16.99
CA TYR A 120 35.24 -1.81 -17.32
C TYR A 120 34.43 -3.10 -17.19
N ARG A 121 33.37 -3.11 -16.40
CA ARG A 121 32.48 -4.25 -16.27
C ARG A 121 31.14 -3.95 -16.95
N GLY A 122 31.20 -3.81 -18.29
CA GLY A 122 29.99 -3.68 -19.08
C GLY A 122 28.87 -4.61 -18.64
N VAL A 123 27.71 -4.06 -18.44
CA VAL A 123 26.35 -4.63 -18.43
C VAL A 123 26.07 -5.97 -17.71
N ASN A 124 27.05 -6.77 -17.34
CA ASN A 124 26.88 -8.15 -16.83
C ASN A 124 27.26 -8.39 -15.36
N MET A 125 27.48 -7.36 -14.55
CA MET A 125 27.49 -7.58 -13.11
C MET A 125 26.05 -7.71 -12.62
N SER A 126 25.80 -8.88 -11.99
CA SER A 126 24.54 -9.26 -11.38
C SER A 126 23.74 -8.06 -10.85
N ASN A 127 22.43 -8.13 -10.90
CA ASN A 127 21.46 -7.12 -10.47
C ASN A 127 21.74 -6.47 -9.09
N HIS A 128 22.69 -6.99 -8.30
CA HIS A 128 23.12 -6.47 -6.99
C HIS A 128 24.16 -5.35 -7.04
N LEU A 129 24.73 -5.06 -8.21
CA LEU A 129 25.61 -3.92 -8.45
C LEU A 129 25.08 -3.02 -9.57
N LYS A 130 23.78 -3.05 -9.83
CA LYS A 130 23.18 -2.01 -10.65
C LYS A 130 23.51 -0.69 -9.99
N THR A 131 24.40 0.00 -10.64
CA THR A 131 24.97 1.29 -10.34
C THR A 131 23.91 2.39 -10.42
N GLU A 132 22.93 2.30 -9.59
CA GLU A 132 22.00 3.38 -9.30
C GLU A 132 22.52 4.23 -8.14
N GLY A 133 23.81 4.11 -7.80
CA GLY A 133 24.52 5.10 -7.04
C GLY A 133 24.86 6.30 -7.90
N LEU A 134 25.15 7.41 -7.36
CA LEU A 134 25.44 8.79 -7.74
C LEU A 134 24.83 9.31 -9.05
N TRP A 135 24.98 8.58 -10.18
CA TRP A 135 24.40 8.96 -11.46
C TRP A 135 22.99 8.38 -11.65
N GLY A 136 22.69 7.23 -11.10
CA GLY A 136 21.34 6.66 -11.13
C GLY A 136 20.39 7.51 -10.30
N THR A 137 20.71 7.76 -9.03
CA THR A 137 19.86 8.57 -8.14
C THR A 137 19.83 10.03 -8.57
N MET A 138 20.95 10.63 -9.01
CA MET A 138 20.93 12.00 -9.55
C MET A 138 20.37 12.07 -10.96
N TYR A 139 20.61 11.10 -11.83
CA TYR A 139 20.01 11.05 -13.17
C TYR A 139 18.54 10.69 -13.11
N GLU A 140 18.12 9.78 -12.26
CA GLU A 140 16.69 9.54 -11.95
C GLU A 140 16.12 10.73 -11.17
N THR A 141 16.81 11.34 -10.22
CA THR A 141 16.35 12.55 -9.54
C THR A 141 16.34 13.74 -10.48
N TYR A 142 17.30 13.88 -11.41
CA TYR A 142 17.26 14.90 -12.47
C TYR A 142 16.18 14.61 -13.51
N ASN A 143 16.03 13.39 -13.97
CA ASN A 143 14.92 13.00 -14.85
C ASN A 143 13.59 13.03 -14.09
N ASN A 144 13.56 12.59 -12.86
CA ASN A 144 12.42 12.74 -11.98
C ASN A 144 12.18 14.22 -11.60
N LEU A 145 13.18 15.06 -11.41
CA LEU A 145 13.03 16.53 -11.29
C LEU A 145 12.63 17.18 -12.61
N LYS A 146 13.13 16.74 -13.72
CA LYS A 146 12.75 17.25 -15.06
C LYS A 146 11.33 16.82 -15.45
N TYR A 147 10.95 15.60 -15.12
CA TYR A 147 9.57 15.12 -15.23
C TYR A 147 8.71 15.60 -14.06
N ASN A 148 9.26 15.79 -12.87
CA ASN A 148 8.58 16.17 -11.63
C ASN A 148 8.57 17.67 -11.37
N THR A 149 9.27 18.53 -12.11
CA THR A 149 8.91 19.97 -12.11
C THR A 149 7.54 20.18 -12.76
N ALA A 150 7.22 19.44 -13.81
CA ALA A 150 5.84 19.37 -14.28
C ALA A 150 4.92 18.67 -13.26
N LEU A 151 5.34 17.57 -12.62
CA LEU A 151 4.60 16.84 -11.59
C LEU A 151 4.56 17.57 -10.23
N LEU A 152 5.55 18.38 -9.86
CA LEU A 152 5.50 19.22 -8.66
C LEU A 152 4.45 20.33 -8.79
N VAL A 153 4.30 20.88 -9.98
CA VAL A 153 3.19 21.80 -10.28
C VAL A 153 1.88 21.02 -10.32
N TYR A 154 1.85 19.83 -10.94
CA TYR A 154 0.66 18.96 -11.03
C TYR A 154 0.22 18.40 -9.66
N SER A 155 1.12 18.09 -8.77
CA SER A 155 0.79 17.50 -7.47
C SER A 155 0.47 18.54 -6.40
N ALA A 156 0.82 19.82 -6.60
CA ALA A 156 0.27 20.92 -5.83
C ALA A 156 -1.23 21.13 -6.14
N GLU A 157 -1.68 20.71 -7.33
CA GLU A 157 -3.09 20.76 -7.74
C GLU A 157 -3.91 19.54 -7.23
N GLY A 158 -3.26 18.58 -6.53
CA GLY A 158 -3.89 17.36 -6.03
C GLY A 158 -3.99 16.24 -7.08
N ALA A 159 -4.73 15.18 -6.76
CA ALA A 159 -4.91 14.03 -7.63
C ALA A 159 -5.68 14.38 -8.90
N ASP A 160 -5.13 14.03 -10.06
CA ASP A 160 -5.86 14.02 -11.33
C ASP A 160 -6.17 12.57 -11.72
N PHE A 161 -7.40 12.34 -12.14
CA PHE A 161 -7.93 11.02 -12.48
C PHE A 161 -8.06 10.89 -13.99
N HIS A 162 -7.59 9.77 -14.51
CA HIS A 162 -7.72 9.39 -15.92
C HIS A 162 -8.06 7.92 -16.05
N GLU A 163 -8.48 7.51 -17.24
CA GLU A 163 -8.88 6.12 -17.47
C GLU A 163 -7.72 5.18 -17.16
N SER A 164 -7.98 4.17 -16.33
CA SER A 164 -6.96 3.22 -15.94
C SER A 164 -6.52 2.32 -17.08
N THR A 165 -5.23 2.13 -17.20
CA THR A 165 -4.63 1.13 -18.09
C THR A 165 -4.90 -0.29 -17.60
N LEU A 166 -5.05 -0.47 -16.29
CA LEU A 166 -5.46 -1.72 -15.63
C LEU A 166 -6.96 -1.67 -15.37
N LYS A 167 -7.73 -2.37 -16.17
CA LYS A 167 -9.19 -2.33 -16.10
C LYS A 167 -9.73 -2.91 -14.79
N SER A 168 -10.86 -2.35 -14.35
CA SER A 168 -11.66 -2.89 -13.24
C SER A 168 -12.12 -4.31 -13.52
N SER A 169 -12.05 -5.17 -12.52
CA SER A 169 -12.69 -6.49 -12.57
C SER A 169 -14.18 -6.43 -12.20
N PHE A 170 -14.59 -5.45 -11.40
CA PHE A 170 -15.95 -5.30 -10.91
C PHE A 170 -16.90 -4.68 -11.94
N LEU A 171 -16.52 -3.60 -12.60
CA LEU A 171 -17.44 -2.84 -13.47
C LEU A 171 -18.01 -3.65 -14.63
N PRO A 172 -17.30 -4.56 -15.30
CA PRO A 172 -17.90 -5.44 -16.30
C PRO A 172 -19.02 -6.31 -15.74
N HIS A 173 -18.86 -6.83 -14.52
CA HIS A 173 -19.89 -7.63 -13.84
C HIS A 173 -21.07 -6.78 -13.42
N LEU A 174 -20.84 -5.54 -12.96
CA LEU A 174 -21.88 -4.61 -12.53
C LEU A 174 -22.95 -4.37 -13.61
N SER A 175 -22.58 -4.41 -14.88
CA SER A 175 -23.54 -4.23 -15.98
C SER A 175 -24.61 -5.32 -16.03
N ASN A 176 -24.29 -6.51 -15.55
CA ASN A 176 -25.15 -7.70 -15.54
C ASN A 176 -25.84 -7.92 -14.18
N MET A 177 -25.44 -7.20 -13.14
CA MET A 177 -26.04 -7.30 -11.81
C MET A 177 -27.43 -6.68 -11.79
N SER A 178 -28.40 -7.44 -11.28
CA SER A 178 -29.82 -7.03 -11.21
C SER A 178 -30.41 -7.18 -9.81
N SER A 179 -29.68 -7.72 -8.85
CA SER A 179 -30.15 -7.90 -7.49
C SER A 179 -30.48 -6.57 -6.82
N ASN A 180 -31.46 -6.59 -5.92
CA ASN A 180 -31.75 -5.46 -5.05
C ASN A 180 -30.64 -5.22 -3.99
N LYS A 181 -29.75 -6.19 -3.79
CA LYS A 181 -28.65 -6.14 -2.82
C LYS A 181 -27.36 -6.47 -3.53
N ILE A 182 -26.54 -5.47 -3.76
CA ILE A 182 -25.21 -5.61 -4.37
C ILE A 182 -24.17 -5.25 -3.32
N ILE A 183 -23.25 -6.17 -3.06
CA ILE A 183 -22.17 -5.98 -2.11
C ILE A 183 -20.84 -6.09 -2.85
N PHE A 184 -20.06 -5.02 -2.83
CA PHE A 184 -18.70 -5.01 -3.33
C PHE A 184 -17.73 -4.94 -2.14
N VAL A 185 -16.81 -5.90 -2.06
CA VAL A 185 -15.79 -6.00 -1.02
C VAL A 185 -14.43 -5.83 -1.66
N LEU A 186 -13.70 -4.80 -1.24
CA LEU A 186 -12.27 -4.70 -1.49
C LEU A 186 -11.56 -5.30 -0.27
N ASN A 187 -10.99 -6.49 -0.47
CA ASN A 187 -10.43 -7.26 0.63
C ASN A 187 -8.95 -6.95 0.79
N GLU A 188 -8.63 -6.26 1.88
CA GLU A 188 -7.29 -5.78 2.24
C GLU A 188 -6.27 -6.92 2.24
N SER A 189 -5.16 -6.71 1.52
CA SER A 189 -4.02 -7.64 1.48
C SER A 189 -4.40 -9.09 1.12
N TRP A 190 -5.39 -9.28 0.23
CA TRP A 190 -5.76 -10.60 -0.28
C TRP A 190 -5.04 -10.89 -1.59
N GLY A 191 -3.83 -11.43 -1.48
CA GLY A 191 -3.02 -11.88 -2.61
C GLY A 191 -3.39 -13.28 -3.10
N LEU A 192 -3.06 -13.59 -4.35
CA LEU A 192 -3.17 -14.93 -4.91
C LEU A 192 -2.01 -15.78 -4.45
N SER A 193 -2.27 -16.71 -3.51
CA SER A 193 -1.33 -17.76 -3.12
C SER A 193 -1.55 -19.00 -3.98
N PRO A 194 -0.60 -19.42 -4.83
CA PRO A 194 -0.77 -20.63 -5.63
C PRO A 194 -0.97 -21.90 -4.80
N GLU A 195 -0.39 -21.94 -3.59
CA GLU A 195 -0.40 -23.11 -2.72
C GLU A 195 -1.62 -23.15 -1.79
N TYR A 196 -2.15 -22.00 -1.36
CA TYR A 196 -3.16 -21.92 -0.30
C TYR A 196 -4.46 -21.20 -0.71
N HIS A 197 -4.61 -20.80 -1.98
CA HIS A 197 -5.81 -20.09 -2.41
C HIS A 197 -7.09 -20.84 -2.08
N ASP A 198 -7.17 -22.11 -2.50
CA ASP A 198 -8.36 -22.95 -2.27
C ASP A 198 -8.59 -23.23 -0.78
N VAL A 199 -7.54 -23.34 0.01
CA VAL A 199 -7.62 -23.50 1.47
C VAL A 199 -8.24 -22.27 2.09
N VAL A 200 -7.84 -21.06 1.66
CA VAL A 200 -8.34 -19.78 2.18
C VAL A 200 -9.84 -19.64 1.91
N ILE A 201 -10.31 -19.97 0.72
CA ILE A 201 -11.71 -19.79 0.31
C ILE A 201 -12.59 -21.03 0.56
N SER A 202 -12.04 -22.11 1.14
CA SER A 202 -12.72 -23.40 1.24
C SER A 202 -14.06 -23.35 1.98
N ASP A 203 -14.23 -22.44 2.98
CA ASP A 203 -15.51 -22.26 3.64
C ASP A 203 -16.59 -21.75 2.69
N LEU A 204 -16.26 -20.82 1.79
CA LEU A 204 -17.18 -20.34 0.77
C LEU A 204 -17.53 -21.44 -0.25
N LEU A 205 -16.53 -22.19 -0.68
CA LEU A 205 -16.75 -23.30 -1.61
C LEU A 205 -17.61 -24.41 -0.99
N SER A 206 -17.55 -24.61 0.33
CA SER A 206 -18.33 -25.63 1.05
C SER A 206 -19.84 -25.37 1.06
N ILE A 207 -20.27 -24.12 0.81
CA ILE A 207 -21.68 -23.73 0.73
C ILE A 207 -22.14 -23.45 -0.70
N SER A 208 -21.47 -23.99 -1.71
CA SER A 208 -21.81 -23.78 -3.12
C SER A 208 -23.25 -24.19 -3.47
N ASP A 209 -23.84 -25.14 -2.74
CA ASP A 209 -25.23 -25.55 -2.82
C ASP A 209 -26.22 -24.43 -2.42
N LYS A 210 -25.81 -23.45 -1.62
CA LYS A 210 -26.56 -22.26 -1.20
C LYS A 210 -26.39 -21.07 -2.13
N LEU A 211 -25.56 -21.20 -3.16
CA LEU A 211 -25.31 -20.16 -4.15
C LEU A 211 -26.03 -20.47 -5.47
N GLU A 212 -26.55 -19.45 -6.16
CA GLU A 212 -27.09 -19.62 -7.51
C GLU A 212 -25.96 -19.88 -8.50
N PHE A 213 -24.85 -19.17 -8.35
CA PHE A 213 -23.60 -19.37 -9.07
C PHE A 213 -22.42 -18.87 -8.22
N ILE A 214 -21.23 -19.30 -8.58
CA ILE A 214 -19.93 -18.79 -8.09
C ILE A 214 -18.96 -18.76 -9.24
N GLU A 215 -18.32 -17.62 -9.45
CA GLU A 215 -17.27 -17.35 -10.43
C GLU A 215 -16.00 -16.94 -9.71
N GLN A 216 -14.85 -17.41 -10.17
CA GLN A 216 -13.54 -17.04 -9.64
C GLN A 216 -12.65 -16.59 -10.77
N GLY A 217 -11.78 -15.62 -10.50
CA GLY A 217 -10.80 -15.14 -11.47
C GLY A 217 -9.70 -14.33 -10.82
N THR A 218 -8.92 -13.69 -11.67
CA THR A 218 -7.82 -12.83 -11.23
C THR A 218 -7.85 -11.51 -11.98
N THR A 219 -7.34 -10.45 -11.33
CA THR A 219 -7.14 -9.14 -11.95
C THR A 219 -5.73 -8.64 -11.63
N LYS A 220 -5.18 -7.78 -12.50
CA LYS A 220 -3.85 -7.18 -12.26
C LYS A 220 -3.91 -6.25 -11.06
N THR A 221 -2.88 -6.29 -10.21
CA THR A 221 -2.80 -5.42 -9.03
C THR A 221 -2.20 -4.05 -9.35
N VAL A 222 -2.57 -3.04 -8.56
CA VAL A 222 -1.97 -1.69 -8.56
C VAL A 222 -1.08 -1.45 -7.32
N HIS A 223 -0.86 -2.47 -6.50
CA HIS A 223 -0.02 -2.47 -5.30
C HIS A 223 -0.34 -1.39 -4.26
N SER A 224 -1.57 -0.86 -4.25
CA SER A 224 -2.02 0.16 -3.32
C SER A 224 -3.52 0.11 -3.14
N THR A 225 -4.00 0.07 -1.89
CA THR A 225 -5.42 0.01 -1.55
C THR A 225 -6.20 1.16 -2.18
N ILE A 226 -5.73 2.42 -2.01
CA ILE A 226 -6.44 3.60 -2.51
C ILE A 226 -6.53 3.62 -4.04
N LEU A 227 -5.51 3.16 -4.75
CA LEU A 227 -5.54 3.04 -6.21
C LEU A 227 -6.39 1.86 -6.65
N GLY A 228 -6.43 0.78 -5.86
CA GLY A 228 -7.35 -0.33 -6.03
C GLY A 228 -8.82 0.09 -5.93
N GLU A 229 -9.16 0.94 -4.94
CA GLU A 229 -10.50 1.53 -4.79
C GLU A 229 -10.93 2.28 -6.06
N ILE A 230 -10.07 3.19 -6.54
CA ILE A 230 -10.35 4.02 -7.73
C ILE A 230 -10.45 3.18 -8.99
N ARG A 231 -9.56 2.19 -9.15
CA ARG A 231 -9.63 1.28 -10.30
C ARG A 231 -10.91 0.46 -10.30
N GLU A 232 -11.20 -0.24 -9.21
CA GLU A 232 -12.33 -1.17 -9.17
C GLU A 232 -13.68 -0.46 -9.23
N LEU A 233 -13.84 0.65 -8.50
CA LEU A 233 -15.11 1.37 -8.45
C LEU A 233 -15.32 2.34 -9.60
N CYS A 234 -14.25 2.84 -10.25
CA CYS A 234 -14.33 3.94 -11.22
C CYS A 234 -13.65 3.65 -12.56
N ASN A 235 -12.88 2.56 -12.70
CA ASN A 235 -12.00 2.30 -13.86
C ASN A 235 -11.00 3.42 -14.11
N LEU A 236 -10.58 4.11 -13.06
CA LEU A 236 -9.65 5.23 -13.10
C LEU A 236 -8.32 4.87 -12.44
N GLU A 237 -7.29 5.58 -12.83
CA GLU A 237 -6.01 5.67 -12.13
C GLU A 237 -5.74 7.13 -11.74
N SER A 238 -4.87 7.35 -10.77
CA SER A 238 -4.54 8.67 -10.28
C SER A 238 -3.05 8.95 -10.37
N THR A 239 -2.71 10.20 -10.65
CA THR A 239 -1.32 10.69 -10.68
C THR A 239 -0.73 10.89 -9.30
N SER A 240 -1.57 10.99 -8.25
CA SER A 240 -1.18 11.26 -6.87
C SER A 240 -2.17 10.61 -5.90
N VAL A 241 -1.73 10.38 -4.67
CA VAL A 241 -2.58 9.95 -3.56
C VAL A 241 -3.15 11.12 -2.74
N ASN A 242 -2.89 12.36 -3.14
CA ASN A 242 -3.48 13.55 -2.52
C ASN A 242 -4.88 13.81 -3.05
N PHE A 243 -5.84 13.05 -2.57
CA PHE A 243 -7.24 13.17 -2.98
C PHE A 243 -7.98 14.33 -2.31
N SER A 244 -7.42 14.92 -1.25
CA SER A 244 -8.01 16.08 -0.57
C SER A 244 -8.04 17.35 -1.44
N ALA A 245 -7.13 17.46 -2.41
CA ALA A 245 -7.05 18.55 -3.37
C ALA A 245 -7.28 18.09 -4.82
N GLY A 246 -7.85 16.87 -5.02
CA GLY A 246 -8.00 16.28 -6.33
C GLY A 246 -9.18 16.81 -7.13
N LYS A 247 -9.18 16.50 -8.43
CA LYS A 247 -10.29 16.77 -9.36
C LYS A 247 -11.41 15.76 -9.16
N VAL A 248 -11.99 15.77 -7.96
CA VAL A 248 -12.96 14.77 -7.49
C VAL A 248 -14.26 14.71 -8.29
N GLU A 249 -14.58 15.75 -9.10
CA GLU A 249 -15.71 15.77 -10.03
C GLU A 249 -15.63 14.66 -11.08
N LYS A 250 -14.44 14.15 -11.38
CA LYS A 250 -14.25 13.01 -12.28
C LYS A 250 -14.74 11.68 -11.69
N LEU A 251 -14.99 11.64 -10.38
CA LEU A 251 -15.49 10.45 -9.68
C LEU A 251 -17.02 10.25 -9.85
N ASN A 252 -17.70 11.13 -10.55
CA ASN A 252 -19.15 11.04 -10.78
C ASN A 252 -19.58 9.82 -11.64
N HIS A 253 -18.65 9.17 -12.34
CA HIS A 253 -18.88 7.97 -13.15
C HIS A 253 -18.58 6.65 -12.42
N CYS A 254 -18.25 6.70 -11.13
CA CYS A 254 -17.97 5.52 -10.33
C CYS A 254 -19.22 4.66 -10.10
N ALA A 255 -19.02 3.37 -9.84
CA ALA A 255 -20.09 2.40 -9.60
C ALA A 255 -21.18 2.86 -8.60
N PRO A 256 -20.82 3.48 -7.44
CA PRO A 256 -21.84 3.96 -6.51
C PRO A 256 -22.77 5.01 -7.14
N ASN A 257 -22.24 5.95 -7.95
CA ASN A 257 -23.05 6.94 -8.64
C ASN A 257 -23.95 6.30 -9.71
N ILE A 258 -23.42 5.33 -10.48
CA ILE A 258 -24.20 4.58 -11.47
C ILE A 258 -25.37 3.88 -10.79
N LEU A 259 -25.15 3.22 -9.66
CA LEU A 259 -26.18 2.50 -8.92
C LEU A 259 -27.16 3.43 -8.22
N LYS A 260 -26.68 4.55 -7.66
CA LYS A 260 -27.53 5.61 -7.09
C LYS A 260 -28.53 6.13 -8.12
N ASN A 261 -28.08 6.38 -9.36
CA ASN A 261 -28.95 6.79 -10.46
C ASN A 261 -29.95 5.70 -10.89
N LYS A 262 -29.68 4.41 -10.56
CA LYS A 262 -30.60 3.29 -10.73
C LYS A 262 -31.48 3.07 -9.50
N GLY A 263 -31.50 3.99 -8.53
CA GLY A 263 -32.37 3.96 -7.36
C GLY A 263 -31.83 3.14 -6.18
N TYR A 264 -30.55 2.78 -6.15
CA TYR A 264 -29.95 2.14 -4.98
C TYR A 264 -29.58 3.18 -3.92
N GLN A 265 -29.81 2.84 -2.65
CA GLN A 265 -29.17 3.50 -1.52
C GLN A 265 -27.72 2.98 -1.44
N THR A 266 -26.77 3.90 -1.32
CA THR A 266 -25.35 3.58 -1.39
C THR A 266 -24.70 3.74 -0.03
N TYR A 267 -24.09 2.65 0.44
CA TYR A 267 -23.46 2.54 1.73
C TYR A 267 -21.95 2.27 1.55
N SER A 268 -21.13 2.79 2.45
CA SER A 268 -19.75 2.35 2.56
C SER A 268 -19.37 2.06 4.01
N PHE A 269 -18.54 1.05 4.20
CA PHE A 269 -18.02 0.64 5.49
C PHE A 269 -16.49 0.48 5.41
N HIS A 270 -15.78 1.16 6.30
CA HIS A 270 -14.34 0.99 6.48
C HIS A 270 -13.96 1.29 7.92
N ALA A 271 -13.40 0.30 8.62
CA ALA A 271 -13.14 0.40 10.06
C ALA A 271 -11.91 1.25 10.43
N ALA A 272 -11.27 1.96 9.52
CA ALA A 272 -10.17 2.89 9.80
C ALA A 272 -10.66 4.33 10.04
N ASP A 273 -9.73 5.22 10.41
CA ASP A 273 -9.99 6.66 10.55
C ASP A 273 -10.33 7.29 9.19
N SER A 274 -11.40 8.08 9.13
CA SER A 274 -11.91 8.73 7.91
C SER A 274 -10.92 9.67 7.22
N ARG A 275 -9.97 10.21 8.00
CA ARG A 275 -8.91 11.12 7.51
C ARG A 275 -7.83 10.39 6.74
N MET A 276 -7.71 9.05 6.90
CA MET A 276 -6.76 8.25 6.15
C MET A 276 -7.06 8.38 4.65
N TYR A 277 -6.08 8.87 3.89
CA TYR A 277 -6.23 9.27 2.48
C TYR A 277 -7.39 10.24 2.20
N ALA A 278 -7.81 11.01 3.22
CA ALA A 278 -8.90 11.97 3.12
C ALA A 278 -10.22 11.38 2.58
N ARG A 279 -10.52 10.09 2.87
CA ARG A 279 -11.69 9.38 2.33
C ARG A 279 -13.00 10.09 2.64
N ASN A 280 -13.12 10.73 3.81
CA ASN A 280 -14.28 11.54 4.18
C ASN A 280 -14.54 12.71 3.22
N GLN A 281 -13.55 13.15 2.43
CA GLN A 281 -13.69 14.27 1.50
C GLN A 281 -14.10 13.80 0.10
N TRP A 282 -13.60 12.67 -0.40
CA TRP A 282 -13.85 12.26 -1.78
C TRP A 282 -14.87 11.12 -1.95
N TYR A 283 -15.16 10.30 -0.93
CA TYR A 283 -16.20 9.27 -0.99
C TYR A 283 -17.58 9.80 -1.41
N PRO A 284 -18.04 10.98 -0.92
CA PRO A 284 -19.33 11.55 -1.35
C PRO A 284 -19.39 11.81 -2.86
N TYR A 285 -18.28 12.20 -3.50
CA TYR A 285 -18.21 12.45 -4.94
C TYR A 285 -18.34 11.17 -5.78
N MET A 286 -17.94 10.03 -5.23
CA MET A 286 -18.18 8.73 -5.86
C MET A 286 -19.66 8.30 -5.82
N GLY A 287 -20.49 9.00 -5.06
CA GLY A 287 -21.90 8.69 -4.91
C GLY A 287 -22.25 7.87 -3.66
N LEU A 288 -21.34 7.71 -2.72
CA LEU A 288 -21.58 7.07 -1.43
C LEU A 288 -22.35 8.03 -0.52
N SER A 289 -23.57 7.64 -0.12
CA SER A 289 -24.51 8.51 0.62
C SER A 289 -24.46 8.24 2.13
N HIS A 290 -24.24 6.99 2.52
CA HIS A 290 -24.13 6.55 3.91
C HIS A 290 -22.72 6.00 4.14
N ILE A 291 -21.90 6.77 4.85
CA ILE A 291 -20.48 6.48 5.02
C ILE A 291 -20.19 6.19 6.48
N THR A 292 -19.69 4.99 6.77
CA THR A 292 -19.35 4.51 8.11
C THR A 292 -17.87 4.25 8.20
N PHE A 293 -17.15 5.08 8.94
CA PHE A 293 -15.77 4.85 9.35
C PHE A 293 -15.72 4.38 10.81
N TYR A 294 -14.52 4.22 11.37
CA TYR A 294 -14.34 3.77 12.76
C TYR A 294 -15.15 4.59 13.77
N THR A 295 -15.20 5.91 13.60
CA THR A 295 -15.91 6.81 14.53
C THR A 295 -17.42 6.66 14.51
N GLU A 296 -17.99 6.23 13.40
CA GLU A 296 -19.42 6.00 13.19
C GLU A 296 -19.88 4.57 13.55
N LEU A 297 -18.93 3.60 13.67
CA LEU A 297 -19.26 2.22 14.07
C LEU A 297 -19.99 2.18 15.41
N VAL A 298 -20.99 1.33 15.52
CA VAL A 298 -21.74 1.07 16.77
C VAL A 298 -20.82 0.38 17.78
N ASN A 299 -20.17 -0.73 17.36
CA ASN A 299 -19.17 -1.41 18.16
C ASN A 299 -17.78 -0.88 17.81
N LYS A 300 -17.13 -0.26 18.79
CA LYS A 300 -15.80 0.37 18.66
C LYS A 300 -14.66 -0.51 19.19
N GLU A 301 -14.89 -1.81 19.32
CA GLU A 301 -13.82 -2.73 19.64
C GLU A 301 -12.71 -2.63 18.60
N ARG A 302 -11.46 -2.55 19.07
CA ARG A 302 -10.28 -2.37 18.24
C ARG A 302 -9.59 -3.69 17.96
N CYS A 303 -9.26 -3.91 16.70
CA CYS A 303 -8.30 -4.93 16.32
C CYS A 303 -6.86 -4.41 16.33
N PHE A 304 -5.89 -5.31 16.17
CA PHE A 304 -4.48 -5.05 16.48
C PHE A 304 -3.60 -4.88 15.25
N SER A 305 -3.98 -5.44 14.09
CA SER A 305 -3.17 -5.36 12.87
C SER A 305 -3.04 -3.91 12.40
N PHE A 306 -4.14 -3.19 12.36
CA PHE A 306 -4.17 -1.77 11.99
C PHE A 306 -5.09 -1.00 12.95
N PRO A 307 -4.78 0.28 13.26
CA PRO A 307 -5.63 1.09 14.16
C PRO A 307 -7.03 1.32 13.57
N GLY A 308 -8.00 0.62 14.12
CA GLY A 308 -9.38 0.70 13.67
C GLY A 308 -10.25 -0.34 14.36
N GLY A 309 -11.47 -0.49 13.88
CA GLY A 309 -12.41 -1.51 14.33
C GLY A 309 -12.12 -2.89 13.74
N CYS A 310 -12.77 -3.90 14.31
CA CYS A 310 -12.69 -5.26 13.79
C CYS A 310 -13.67 -5.45 12.62
N ASP A 311 -13.24 -6.13 11.55
CA ASP A 311 -14.06 -6.43 10.37
C ASP A 311 -15.32 -7.23 10.71
N GLU A 312 -15.29 -8.03 11.78
CA GLU A 312 -16.46 -8.73 12.29
C GLU A 312 -17.58 -7.77 12.73
N ASN A 313 -17.20 -6.66 13.38
CA ASN A 313 -18.17 -5.64 13.79
C ASN A 313 -18.76 -4.92 12.57
N VAL A 314 -17.93 -4.64 11.56
CA VAL A 314 -18.38 -4.08 10.28
C VAL A 314 -19.35 -5.02 9.59
N LEU A 315 -19.02 -6.31 9.51
CA LEU A 315 -19.87 -7.32 8.88
C LEU A 315 -21.25 -7.44 9.58
N ASN A 316 -21.26 -7.31 10.90
CA ASN A 316 -22.51 -7.26 11.68
C ASN A 316 -23.35 -6.02 11.33
N GLU A 317 -22.76 -4.85 11.16
CA GLU A 317 -23.46 -3.63 10.75
C GLU A 317 -23.97 -3.71 9.30
N ILE A 318 -23.20 -4.30 8.38
CA ILE A 318 -23.64 -4.61 7.03
C ILE A 318 -24.89 -5.52 7.08
N SER A 319 -24.84 -6.56 7.91
CA SER A 319 -25.94 -7.50 8.10
C SER A 319 -27.21 -6.81 8.62
N GLN A 320 -27.09 -5.84 9.54
CA GLN A 320 -28.23 -5.03 9.98
C GLN A 320 -28.74 -4.09 8.89
N THR A 321 -27.84 -3.49 8.11
CA THR A 321 -28.19 -2.60 6.99
C THR A 321 -29.01 -3.34 5.95
N LEU A 322 -28.66 -4.59 5.62
CA LEU A 322 -29.36 -5.42 4.65
C LEU A 322 -30.81 -5.81 5.04
N LYS A 323 -31.22 -5.59 6.30
CA LYS A 323 -32.60 -5.79 6.74
C LYS A 323 -33.55 -4.69 6.28
N LYS A 324 -33.06 -3.56 5.82
CA LYS A 324 -33.87 -2.47 5.29
C LYS A 324 -34.54 -2.89 3.98
N ASN A 325 -35.78 -2.49 3.80
CA ASN A 325 -36.56 -2.82 2.59
C ASN A 325 -36.33 -1.79 1.48
N GLU A 326 -35.13 -1.81 0.89
CA GLU A 326 -34.71 -0.89 -0.18
C GLU A 326 -33.66 -1.56 -1.08
N ARG A 327 -33.46 -1.01 -2.28
CA ARG A 327 -32.35 -1.43 -3.13
C ARG A 327 -31.06 -0.87 -2.54
N GLN A 328 -30.04 -1.73 -2.33
CA GLN A 328 -28.83 -1.38 -1.61
C GLN A 328 -27.58 -1.73 -2.39
N PHE A 329 -26.69 -0.79 -2.50
CA PHE A 329 -25.28 -1.03 -2.86
C PHE A 329 -24.42 -0.80 -1.62
N ILE A 330 -23.64 -1.81 -1.25
CA ILE A 330 -22.72 -1.76 -0.11
C ILE A 330 -21.30 -1.91 -0.63
N TYR A 331 -20.48 -0.90 -0.39
CA TYR A 331 -19.03 -0.97 -0.53
C TYR A 331 -18.39 -1.24 0.83
N TRP A 332 -17.62 -2.30 0.93
CA TRP A 332 -16.89 -2.65 2.13
C TRP A 332 -15.38 -2.76 1.82
N LEU A 333 -14.57 -1.89 2.44
CA LEU A 333 -13.12 -2.00 2.48
C LEU A 333 -12.75 -2.64 3.80
N THR A 334 -12.18 -3.85 3.77
CA THR A 334 -11.75 -4.57 4.99
C THR A 334 -10.49 -3.97 5.58
N LEU A 335 -10.09 -4.39 6.78
CA LEU A 335 -8.97 -3.78 7.49
C LEU A 335 -8.06 -4.79 8.20
N ASN A 336 -8.60 -5.88 8.76
CA ASN A 336 -7.86 -6.68 9.74
C ASN A 336 -6.75 -7.55 9.14
N SER A 337 -6.75 -7.77 7.84
CA SER A 337 -5.68 -8.42 7.10
C SER A 337 -4.56 -7.48 6.64
N HIS A 338 -4.55 -6.23 7.12
CA HIS A 338 -3.46 -5.28 6.89
C HIS A 338 -2.18 -5.68 7.66
N HIS A 339 -1.01 -5.39 7.08
CA HIS A 339 0.27 -5.53 7.78
C HIS A 339 0.24 -4.76 9.13
N PRO A 340 0.79 -5.29 10.25
CA PRO A 340 1.73 -6.42 10.38
C PRO A 340 1.11 -7.81 10.67
N TYR A 341 -0.14 -8.06 10.32
CA TYR A 341 -0.80 -9.37 10.50
C TYR A 341 -0.72 -9.87 11.94
N SER A 342 -1.35 -9.15 12.85
CA SER A 342 -1.23 -9.39 14.28
C SER A 342 -1.75 -10.79 14.67
N LYS A 343 -0.95 -11.52 15.45
CA LYS A 343 -1.38 -12.79 16.04
C LYS A 343 -2.63 -12.64 16.92
N LYS A 344 -2.85 -11.44 17.48
CA LYS A 344 -3.99 -11.16 18.36
C LYS A 344 -5.32 -11.04 17.60
N ASP A 345 -5.28 -10.80 16.29
CA ASP A 345 -6.47 -10.72 15.44
C ASP A 345 -6.87 -12.08 14.88
N ILE A 346 -6.00 -13.10 15.01
CA ILE A 346 -6.30 -14.47 14.60
C ILE A 346 -6.95 -15.19 15.79
N GLN A 347 -8.26 -15.39 15.72
CA GLN A 347 -8.99 -16.05 16.81
C GLN A 347 -8.79 -17.55 16.81
N ASN A 348 -8.78 -18.17 15.61
CA ASN A 348 -8.56 -19.60 15.45
C ASN A 348 -7.56 -19.85 14.32
N TYR A 349 -6.40 -20.40 14.66
CA TYR A 349 -5.44 -20.86 13.67
C TYR A 349 -5.96 -22.13 12.99
N THR A 350 -6.37 -22.03 11.74
CA THR A 350 -6.74 -23.17 10.90
C THR A 350 -5.56 -23.69 10.08
N ILE A 351 -4.58 -22.80 9.83
CA ILE A 351 -3.31 -23.13 9.19
C ILE A 351 -2.24 -23.04 10.28
N ASP A 352 -1.58 -24.17 10.57
CA ASP A 352 -0.54 -24.26 11.60
C ASP A 352 0.73 -23.51 11.17
N CYS A 353 0.97 -22.34 11.74
CA CYS A 353 2.14 -21.51 11.46
C CYS A 353 3.45 -22.02 12.10
N ASP A 354 3.38 -22.96 13.02
CA ASP A 354 4.56 -23.56 13.64
C ASP A 354 5.08 -24.75 12.81
N ASN A 355 4.34 -25.17 11.77
CA ASN A 355 4.79 -26.16 10.82
C ASN A 355 6.05 -25.70 10.08
N GLN A 356 7.00 -26.61 9.85
CA GLN A 356 8.26 -26.36 9.14
C GLN A 356 8.09 -25.68 7.76
N LYS A 357 6.97 -25.87 7.08
CA LYS A 357 6.64 -25.21 5.81
C LYS A 357 6.60 -23.69 5.94
N PHE A 358 6.32 -23.16 7.14
CA PHE A 358 6.25 -21.74 7.42
C PHE A 358 7.48 -21.20 8.16
N GLU A 359 8.55 -21.98 8.27
CA GLU A 359 9.80 -21.49 8.82
C GLU A 359 10.33 -20.30 7.98
N GLY A 360 10.50 -19.13 8.62
CA GLY A 360 10.87 -17.89 7.95
C GLY A 360 9.78 -17.29 7.04
N ARG A 361 8.50 -17.75 7.15
CA ARG A 361 7.32 -17.29 6.40
C ARG A 361 6.15 -16.99 7.35
N GLN A 362 6.43 -16.36 8.47
CA GLN A 362 5.45 -16.16 9.53
C GLN A 362 4.39 -15.11 9.18
N GLU A 363 4.76 -14.05 8.45
CA GLU A 363 3.82 -13.04 7.97
C GLU A 363 2.86 -13.64 6.94
N TYR A 364 3.39 -14.44 6.03
CA TYR A 364 2.61 -15.19 5.04
C TYR A 364 1.54 -16.06 5.72
N CYS A 365 1.96 -16.90 6.67
CA CYS A 365 1.03 -17.79 7.38
C CYS A 365 -0.04 -17.01 8.15
N ARG A 366 0.33 -15.92 8.82
CA ARG A 366 -0.65 -15.09 9.55
C ARG A 366 -1.64 -14.42 8.61
N ASN A 367 -1.18 -13.89 7.46
CA ASN A 367 -2.08 -13.34 6.46
C ASN A 367 -3.06 -14.40 5.96
N LEU A 368 -2.60 -15.60 5.60
CA LEU A 368 -3.48 -16.71 5.19
C LEU A 368 -4.55 -17.03 6.24
N ASN A 369 -4.20 -17.08 7.53
CA ASN A 369 -5.16 -17.31 8.60
C ASN A 369 -6.18 -16.16 8.75
N LEU A 370 -5.76 -14.91 8.60
CA LEU A 370 -6.67 -13.76 8.64
C LEU A 370 -7.65 -13.79 7.45
N GLN A 371 -7.16 -14.13 6.26
CA GLN A 371 -8.01 -14.30 5.07
C GLN A 371 -8.98 -15.47 5.23
N LYS A 372 -8.51 -16.61 5.74
CA LYS A 372 -9.36 -17.76 6.02
C LYS A 372 -10.46 -17.42 7.04
N GLN A 373 -10.11 -16.68 8.09
CA GLN A 373 -11.05 -16.18 9.09
C GLN A 373 -12.08 -15.21 8.50
N PHE A 374 -11.66 -14.31 7.59
CA PHE A 374 -12.57 -13.44 6.85
C PHE A 374 -13.62 -14.24 6.08
N PHE A 375 -13.21 -15.21 5.26
CA PHE A 375 -14.14 -16.03 4.46
C PHE A 375 -15.08 -16.87 5.34
N LYS A 376 -14.56 -17.44 6.43
CA LYS A 376 -15.40 -18.17 7.38
C LYS A 376 -16.50 -17.30 7.96
N ARG A 377 -16.17 -16.11 8.47
CA ARG A 377 -17.14 -15.17 9.04
C ARG A 377 -18.13 -14.65 8.02
N LEU A 378 -17.67 -14.40 6.80
CA LEU A 378 -18.53 -14.03 5.69
C LEU A 378 -19.57 -15.14 5.45
N VAL A 379 -19.16 -16.39 5.38
CA VAL A 379 -20.05 -17.56 5.19
C VAL A 379 -21.07 -17.67 6.32
N ASP A 380 -20.66 -17.48 7.57
CA ASP A 380 -21.57 -17.50 8.72
C ASP A 380 -22.68 -16.43 8.59
N GLN A 381 -22.40 -15.28 7.95
CA GLN A 381 -23.35 -14.18 7.75
C GLN A 381 -24.21 -14.36 6.49
N ILE A 382 -23.61 -14.69 5.34
CA ILE A 382 -24.33 -14.76 4.06
C ILE A 382 -25.37 -15.88 4.00
N THR A 383 -25.35 -16.81 4.94
CA THR A 383 -26.39 -17.83 5.12
C THR A 383 -27.64 -17.30 5.85
N LEU A 384 -27.63 -16.06 6.35
CA LEU A 384 -28.75 -15.44 7.04
C LEU A 384 -29.78 -14.89 6.03
N PRO A 385 -31.09 -14.86 6.37
CA PRO A 385 -32.13 -14.49 5.43
C PRO A 385 -31.98 -13.14 4.76
N GLN A 386 -31.36 -12.14 5.43
CA GLN A 386 -31.16 -10.81 4.87
C GLN A 386 -30.19 -10.76 3.70
N TYR A 387 -29.41 -11.82 3.47
CA TYR A 387 -28.51 -11.95 2.31
C TYR A 387 -29.15 -12.67 1.13
N SER A 388 -30.34 -13.25 1.29
CA SER A 388 -31.03 -13.95 0.18
C SER A 388 -31.13 -13.05 -1.04
N GLY A 389 -30.77 -13.57 -2.21
CA GLY A 389 -30.73 -12.89 -3.48
C GLY A 389 -29.60 -11.87 -3.62
N ALA A 390 -28.70 -11.70 -2.65
CA ALA A 390 -27.61 -10.75 -2.73
C ALA A 390 -26.55 -11.21 -3.75
N GLU A 391 -26.12 -10.28 -4.60
CA GLU A 391 -24.94 -10.45 -5.47
C GLU A 391 -23.72 -9.85 -4.78
N ILE A 392 -22.68 -10.65 -4.61
CA ILE A 392 -21.49 -10.30 -3.84
C ILE A 392 -20.24 -10.45 -4.71
N PHE A 393 -19.48 -9.37 -4.85
CA PHE A 393 -18.20 -9.36 -5.55
C PHE A 393 -17.11 -9.02 -4.55
N ILE A 394 -16.11 -9.88 -4.46
CA ILE A 394 -14.95 -9.73 -3.55
C ILE A 394 -13.69 -9.73 -4.40
N VAL A 395 -12.82 -8.76 -4.21
CA VAL A 395 -11.53 -8.69 -4.90
C VAL A 395 -10.43 -8.25 -3.93
N GLY A 396 -9.24 -8.80 -4.08
CA GLY A 396 -8.07 -8.33 -3.36
C GLY A 396 -7.62 -6.95 -3.87
N ASP A 397 -7.11 -6.12 -2.99
CA ASP A 397 -6.56 -4.82 -3.37
C ASP A 397 -5.12 -4.95 -3.88
N HIS A 398 -4.29 -5.69 -3.18
CA HIS A 398 -2.90 -6.00 -3.52
C HIS A 398 -2.39 -7.26 -2.81
N PRO A 399 -1.28 -7.87 -3.27
CA PRO A 399 -0.59 -8.91 -2.52
C PRO A 399 -0.09 -8.37 -1.17
N PRO A 400 -0.16 -9.18 -0.09
CA PRO A 400 0.30 -8.75 1.23
C PRO A 400 1.81 -8.46 1.24
N PRO A 401 2.24 -7.29 1.76
CA PRO A 401 3.65 -7.01 1.97
C PRO A 401 4.24 -7.94 3.04
N LEU A 402 5.27 -8.71 2.68
CA LEU A 402 5.96 -9.65 3.57
C LEU A 402 7.31 -9.06 3.96
N LEU A 403 7.32 -8.12 4.92
CA LEU A 403 8.50 -7.32 5.23
C LEU A 403 9.58 -8.11 5.98
N PHE A 404 9.16 -9.02 6.87
CA PHE A 404 10.05 -9.77 7.75
C PHE A 404 10.22 -11.24 7.35
N ASP A 405 9.47 -11.72 6.37
CA ASP A 405 9.62 -13.08 5.87
C ASP A 405 10.89 -13.21 5.01
N LYS A 406 11.57 -14.35 5.13
CA LYS A 406 12.78 -14.67 4.37
C LYS A 406 12.48 -15.01 2.90
N LYS A 407 11.30 -15.60 2.64
CA LYS A 407 10.81 -15.93 1.30
C LYS A 407 9.68 -14.98 0.94
N LYS A 408 9.81 -14.29 -0.18
CA LYS A 408 8.83 -13.29 -0.66
C LYS A 408 7.95 -13.79 -1.80
N ASP A 409 8.32 -14.86 -2.47
CA ASP A 409 7.63 -15.48 -3.60
C ASP A 409 6.40 -16.33 -3.20
N SER A 410 5.75 -15.95 -2.11
CA SER A 410 4.61 -16.69 -1.53
C SER A 410 3.28 -16.33 -2.17
N PHE A 411 3.18 -15.15 -2.75
CA PHE A 411 2.04 -14.65 -3.50
C PHE A 411 2.46 -14.27 -4.91
N ASN A 412 1.48 -14.26 -5.83
CA ASN A 412 1.71 -13.70 -7.16
C ASN A 412 1.76 -12.16 -7.06
N ASP A 413 2.87 -11.56 -7.48
CA ASP A 413 3.09 -10.12 -7.37
C ASP A 413 2.35 -9.28 -8.42
N HIS A 414 1.78 -9.93 -9.46
CA HIS A 414 1.18 -9.22 -10.60
C HIS A 414 -0.34 -9.23 -10.59
N VAL A 415 -0.95 -10.17 -9.87
CA VAL A 415 -2.40 -10.34 -9.85
C VAL A 415 -2.93 -10.59 -8.46
N VAL A 416 -4.19 -10.21 -8.26
CA VAL A 416 -4.99 -10.54 -7.07
C VAL A 416 -6.21 -11.35 -7.48
N PRO A 417 -6.75 -12.19 -6.59
CA PRO A 417 -7.95 -12.96 -6.89
C PRO A 417 -9.21 -12.11 -6.78
N TYR A 418 -10.25 -12.52 -7.49
CA TYR A 418 -11.62 -12.09 -7.23
C TYR A 418 -12.59 -13.28 -7.20
N ILE A 419 -13.68 -13.13 -6.50
CA ILE A 419 -14.81 -14.06 -6.46
C ILE A 419 -16.10 -13.27 -6.62
N TYR A 420 -16.98 -13.75 -7.51
CA TYR A 420 -18.32 -13.22 -7.74
C TYR A 420 -19.35 -14.32 -7.58
N PHE A 421 -20.36 -14.09 -6.75
CA PHE A 421 -21.38 -15.08 -6.51
C PHE A 421 -22.74 -14.44 -6.15
N LYS A 422 -23.81 -15.23 -6.25
CA LYS A 422 -25.15 -14.83 -5.81
C LYS A 422 -25.69 -15.84 -4.81
N VAL A 423 -26.20 -15.32 -3.69
CA VAL A 423 -26.85 -16.11 -2.63
C VAL A 423 -28.26 -16.49 -3.06
N LYS A 424 -28.68 -17.75 -2.84
CA LYS A 424 -30.06 -18.20 -3.10
C LYS A 424 -31.09 -17.53 -2.22
#